data_58da489d5733160c5596359116ae8799
#
_entry.id   58da489d5733160c5596359116ae8799
#
_cell.length_a   1.000
_cell.length_b   1.000
_cell.length_c   1.000
_cell.angle_alpha   90.00
_cell.angle_beta   90.00
_cell.angle_gamma   90.00
#
_symmetry.space_group_name_H-M   'P 1'
#
loop_
_entity.id
_entity.type
_entity.pdbx_description
1 polymer ?
#
loop_
_entity_poly.entity_id
_entity_poly.type
_entity_poly.pdbx_seq_one_letter_code
_entity_poly.pdbx_strand_id
1 'polypeptide(L)'
;DVMAVSKLIKMVGRERHRMQAFVRFEQMQMPDTDKSVYFARVEPDFNVLPILHQHFKERYADQTWAIYDVKRGFGIYYAHDDPSEQVHIICDVDKVILR
;
A
#
# COMPACT_ATOMS: atom_id res chain seq x y z
N ASP A 1 -9.94 -6.66 -28.20
CA ASP A 1 -9.20 -7.85 -28.61
C ASP A 1 -8.86 -8.70 -27.40
N VAL A 2 -9.25 -9.97 -27.44
CA VAL A 2 -9.07 -10.92 -26.34
C VAL A 2 -7.59 -11.13 -26.04
N MET A 3 -6.73 -11.16 -27.03
CA MET A 3 -5.30 -11.34 -26.82
C MET A 3 -4.67 -10.14 -26.14
N ALA A 4 -5.09 -8.94 -26.49
CA ALA A 4 -4.59 -7.73 -25.86
C ALA A 4 -5.02 -7.65 -24.39
N VAL A 5 -6.26 -8.05 -24.10
CA VAL A 5 -6.77 -8.09 -22.72
C VAL A 5 -6.03 -9.13 -21.89
N SER A 6 -5.80 -10.33 -22.43
CA SER A 6 -5.04 -11.38 -21.75
C SER A 6 -3.62 -10.93 -21.45
N LYS A 7 -2.99 -10.22 -22.37
CA LYS A 7 -1.64 -9.70 -22.19
C LYS A 7 -1.61 -8.66 -21.06
N LEU A 8 -2.60 -7.76 -21.03
CA LEU A 8 -2.72 -6.75 -19.98
C LEU A 8 -2.92 -7.40 -18.61
N ILE A 9 -3.76 -8.41 -18.51
CA ILE A 9 -3.98 -9.14 -17.25
C ILE A 9 -2.68 -9.76 -16.74
N LYS A 10 -1.88 -10.36 -17.62
CA LYS A 10 -0.59 -10.92 -17.25
C LYS A 10 0.39 -9.86 -16.77
N MET A 11 0.42 -8.71 -17.41
CA MET A 11 1.29 -7.60 -17.02
C MET A 11 0.94 -7.07 -15.65
N VAL A 12 -0.35 -6.86 -15.37
CA VAL A 12 -0.82 -6.41 -14.05
C VAL A 12 -0.52 -7.45 -12.97
N GLY A 13 -0.69 -8.73 -13.30
CA GLY A 13 -0.37 -9.82 -12.37
C GLY A 13 1.12 -9.88 -12.01
N ARG A 14 1.99 -9.63 -12.97
CA ARG A 14 3.44 -9.55 -12.72
C ARG A 14 3.78 -8.37 -11.82
N GLU A 15 3.16 -7.22 -12.06
CA GLU A 15 3.38 -6.03 -11.24
C GLU A 15 2.94 -6.27 -9.81
N ARG A 16 1.78 -6.90 -9.61
CA ARG A 16 1.29 -7.27 -8.28
C ARG A 16 2.28 -8.19 -7.57
N HIS A 17 2.76 -9.22 -8.24
CA HIS A 17 3.74 -10.16 -7.68
C HIS A 17 5.04 -9.45 -7.29
N ARG A 18 5.52 -8.58 -8.17
CA ARG A 18 6.73 -7.81 -7.92
C ARG A 18 6.57 -6.92 -6.68
N MET A 19 5.44 -6.23 -6.57
CA MET A 19 5.18 -5.37 -5.42
C MET A 19 5.10 -6.17 -4.12
N GLN A 20 4.47 -7.34 -4.13
CA GLN A 20 4.41 -8.20 -2.96
C GLN A 20 5.81 -8.63 -2.48
N ALA A 21 6.73 -8.83 -3.42
CA ALA A 21 8.09 -9.28 -3.12
C ALA A 21 9.04 -8.12 -2.76
N PHE A 22 8.84 -6.94 -3.33
CA PHE A 22 9.82 -5.87 -3.27
C PHE A 22 9.39 -4.63 -2.48
N VAL A 23 8.18 -4.62 -1.92
CA VAL A 23 7.79 -3.52 -1.03
C VAL A 23 8.69 -3.52 0.20
N ARG A 24 9.25 -2.36 0.53
CA ARG A 24 10.13 -2.19 1.69
C ARG A 24 9.50 -1.19 2.63
N PHE A 25 9.22 -1.65 3.84
CA PHE A 25 8.65 -0.80 4.89
C PHE A 25 9.74 -0.19 5.74
N GLU A 26 9.57 1.08 6.06
CA GLU A 26 10.39 1.79 7.04
C GLU A 26 9.53 2.12 8.24
N GLN A 27 10.05 1.92 9.43
CA GLN A 27 9.33 2.29 10.64
C GLN A 27 9.44 3.80 10.84
N MET A 28 8.29 4.45 10.96
CA MET A 28 8.20 5.89 11.16
C MET A 28 7.34 6.20 12.36
N GLN A 29 7.70 7.23 13.11
CA GLN A 29 6.92 7.69 14.23
C GLN A 29 5.83 8.62 13.74
N MET A 30 4.59 8.39 14.18
CA MET A 30 3.50 9.29 13.82
C MET A 30 3.63 10.63 14.57
N PRO A 31 3.31 11.76 13.91
CA PRO A 31 3.36 13.06 14.58
C PRO A 31 2.44 13.09 15.79
N ASP A 32 2.93 13.72 16.86
CA ASP A 32 2.17 13.99 18.10
C ASP A 32 1.65 12.74 18.82
N THR A 33 2.21 11.56 18.53
CA THR A 33 1.86 10.33 19.23
C THR A 33 3.10 9.49 19.49
N ASP A 34 2.98 8.51 20.40
CA ASP A 34 4.03 7.52 20.63
C ASP A 34 3.90 6.32 19.68
N LYS A 35 2.93 6.36 18.78
CA LYS A 35 2.68 5.26 17.86
C LYS A 35 3.61 5.32 16.68
N SER A 36 4.04 4.16 16.21
CA SER A 36 4.82 4.02 14.99
C SER A 36 4.01 3.36 13.90
N VAL A 37 4.38 3.63 12.67
CA VAL A 37 3.77 3.06 11.49
C VAL A 37 4.85 2.54 10.56
N TYR A 38 4.61 1.41 9.93
CA TYR A 38 5.47 0.90 8.86
C TYR A 38 4.99 1.49 7.55
N PHE A 39 5.85 2.27 6.92
CA PHE A 39 5.51 3.06 5.74
C PHE A 39 6.38 2.67 4.56
N ALA A 40 5.76 2.52 3.39
CA ALA A 40 6.46 2.22 2.16
C ALA A 40 5.97 3.13 1.04
N ARG A 41 6.90 3.54 0.18
CA ARG A 41 6.59 4.27 -1.05
C ARG A 41 6.84 3.35 -2.22
N VAL A 42 5.92 3.35 -3.17
CA VAL A 42 6.02 2.52 -4.37
C VAL A 42 5.68 3.36 -5.60
N GLU A 43 6.20 2.94 -6.73
CA GLU A 43 5.90 3.57 -8.03
C GLU A 43 5.57 2.49 -9.06
N PRO A 44 4.45 1.75 -8.86
CA PRO A 44 4.12 0.68 -9.78
C PRO A 44 3.66 1.21 -11.14
N ASP A 45 3.92 0.43 -12.18
CA ASP A 45 3.48 0.78 -13.54
C ASP A 45 1.96 0.75 -13.68
N PHE A 46 1.29 -0.07 -12.86
CA PHE A 46 -0.15 -0.22 -12.87
C PHE A 46 -0.72 0.10 -11.50
N ASN A 47 -2.00 0.46 -11.44
CA ASN A 47 -2.68 0.75 -10.19
C ASN A 47 -2.97 -0.55 -9.44
N VAL A 48 -1.98 -1.04 -8.67
CA VAL A 48 -2.05 -2.34 -8.00
C VAL A 48 -2.43 -2.26 -6.53
N LEU A 49 -2.41 -1.08 -5.89
CA LEU A 49 -2.74 -0.98 -4.48
C LEU A 49 -4.13 -1.53 -4.13
N PRO A 50 -5.18 -1.27 -4.93
CA PRO A 50 -6.48 -1.88 -4.64
C PRO A 50 -6.48 -3.40 -4.67
N ILE A 51 -5.52 -3.99 -5.38
CA ILE A 51 -5.37 -5.45 -5.45
C ILE A 51 -4.51 -5.97 -4.30
N LEU A 52 -3.53 -5.18 -3.87
CA LEU A 52 -2.57 -5.60 -2.85
C LEU A 52 -3.08 -5.48 -1.42
N HIS A 53 -4.10 -4.66 -1.16
CA HIS A 53 -4.48 -4.34 0.21
C HIS A 53 -4.82 -5.58 1.03
N GLN A 54 -5.51 -6.55 0.44
CA GLN A 54 -5.90 -7.77 1.16
C GLN A 54 -4.69 -8.61 1.53
N HIS A 55 -3.72 -8.73 0.62
CA HIS A 55 -2.50 -9.47 0.88
C HIS A 55 -1.74 -8.90 2.08
N PHE A 56 -1.54 -7.57 2.09
CA PHE A 56 -0.78 -6.94 3.18
C PHE A 56 -1.57 -6.91 4.48
N LYS A 57 -2.89 -6.78 4.41
CA LYS A 57 -3.74 -6.87 5.60
C LYS A 57 -3.60 -8.23 6.29
N GLU A 58 -3.61 -9.30 5.51
CA GLU A 58 -3.49 -10.65 6.05
C GLU A 58 -2.10 -10.94 6.59
N ARG A 59 -1.06 -10.47 5.86
CA ARG A 59 0.32 -10.75 6.25
C ARG A 59 0.76 -9.92 7.45
N TYR A 60 0.29 -8.70 7.59
CA TYR A 60 0.70 -7.76 8.63
C TYR A 60 -0.48 -7.29 9.47
N ALA A 61 -1.37 -8.23 9.82
CA ALA A 61 -2.59 -7.92 10.56
C ALA A 61 -2.31 -7.37 11.96
N ASP A 62 -1.15 -7.68 12.52
CA ASP A 62 -0.73 -7.24 13.86
C ASP A 62 0.07 -5.95 13.84
N GLN A 63 0.19 -5.30 12.69
CA GLN A 63 0.98 -4.07 12.54
C GLN A 63 0.13 -2.96 11.94
N THR A 64 0.50 -1.72 12.26
CA THR A 64 -0.03 -0.54 11.57
C THR A 64 0.91 -0.22 10.42
N TRP A 65 0.35 -0.11 9.20
CA TRP A 65 1.16 0.09 8.02
C TRP A 65 0.45 0.95 6.99
N ALA A 66 1.24 1.54 6.10
CA ALA A 66 0.74 2.32 4.98
C ALA A 66 1.64 2.12 3.78
N ILE A 67 1.04 2.06 2.60
CA ILE A 67 1.76 2.00 1.33
C ILE A 67 1.25 3.15 0.47
N TYR A 68 2.16 3.97 -0.03
CA TYR A 68 1.82 5.14 -0.82
C TYR A 68 2.34 4.99 -2.25
N ASP A 69 1.42 5.17 -3.20
CA ASP A 69 1.75 5.17 -4.63
C ASP A 69 2.12 6.61 -5.00
N VAL A 70 3.42 6.87 -5.11
CA VAL A 70 3.95 8.19 -5.39
C VAL A 70 3.51 8.68 -6.77
N LYS A 71 3.40 7.74 -7.72
CA LYS A 71 3.07 8.06 -9.10
C LYS A 71 1.62 8.55 -9.25
N ARG A 72 0.71 7.97 -8.46
CA ARG A 72 -0.73 8.27 -8.56
C ARG A 72 -1.24 9.20 -7.47
N GLY A 73 -0.43 9.44 -6.45
CA GLY A 73 -0.78 10.39 -5.40
C GLY A 73 -1.80 9.89 -4.40
N PHE A 74 -1.87 8.58 -4.17
CA PHE A 74 -2.72 8.03 -3.13
C PHE A 74 -2.07 6.81 -2.50
N GLY A 75 -2.60 6.38 -1.36
CA GLY A 75 -2.08 5.22 -0.68
C GLY A 75 -3.17 4.45 0.04
N ILE A 76 -2.76 3.38 0.69
CA ILE A 76 -3.62 2.57 1.54
C ILE A 76 -3.03 2.54 2.95
N TYR A 77 -3.90 2.51 3.96
CA TYR A 77 -3.52 2.57 5.36
C TYR A 77 -4.32 1.55 6.16
N TYR A 78 -3.63 0.84 7.04
CA TYR A 78 -4.24 -0.14 7.94
C TYR A 78 -3.73 0.10 9.35
N ALA A 79 -4.64 0.27 10.31
CA ALA A 79 -4.31 0.37 11.72
C ALA A 79 -4.73 -0.92 12.44
N HIS A 80 -3.79 -1.62 13.05
CA HIS A 80 -4.06 -2.91 13.70
C HIS A 80 -4.99 -2.78 14.91
N ASP A 81 -5.06 -1.60 15.52
CA ASP A 81 -5.92 -1.32 16.66
C ASP A 81 -7.29 -0.74 16.27
N ASP A 82 -7.56 -0.63 14.97
CA ASP A 82 -8.85 -0.15 14.46
C ASP A 82 -9.88 -1.28 14.58
N PRO A 83 -10.97 -1.08 15.36
CA PRO A 83 -11.97 -2.13 15.51
C PRO A 83 -12.70 -2.50 14.20
N SER A 84 -12.68 -1.63 13.19
CA SER A 84 -13.26 -1.94 11.89
C SER A 84 -12.45 -2.95 11.10
N GLU A 85 -11.16 -3.09 11.40
CA GLU A 85 -10.23 -3.97 10.69
C GLU A 85 -10.21 -3.72 9.17
N GLN A 86 -10.42 -2.48 8.77
CA GLN A 86 -10.50 -2.10 7.36
C GLN A 86 -9.26 -1.37 6.89
N VAL A 87 -8.95 -1.55 5.60
CA VAL A 87 -7.93 -0.77 4.93
C VAL A 87 -8.58 0.52 4.40
N HIS A 88 -7.96 1.65 4.68
CA HIS A 88 -8.46 2.96 4.28
C HIS A 88 -7.62 3.51 3.13
N ILE A 89 -8.26 4.29 2.25
CA ILE A 89 -7.55 5.01 1.20
C ILE A 89 -7.13 6.36 1.77
N ILE A 90 -5.87 6.72 1.55
CA ILE A 90 -5.30 7.99 2.02
C ILE A 90 -4.78 8.80 0.84
N CYS A 91 -4.91 10.13 0.95
CA CYS A 91 -4.38 11.07 -0.04
C CYS A 91 -3.53 12.10 0.69
N ASP A 92 -2.58 12.71 -0.03
CA ASP A 92 -1.73 13.78 0.51
C ASP A 92 -0.97 13.37 1.77
N VAL A 93 -0.61 12.09 1.88
CA VAL A 93 0.08 11.57 3.06
C VAL A 93 1.43 12.25 3.27
N ASP A 94 2.06 12.74 2.21
CA ASP A 94 3.33 13.47 2.28
C ASP A 94 3.23 14.69 3.18
N LYS A 95 2.07 15.34 3.20
CA LYS A 95 1.86 16.54 4.03
C LYS A 95 1.71 16.21 5.50
N VAL A 96 1.31 14.98 5.83
CA VAL A 96 0.99 14.59 7.20
C VAL A 96 2.14 13.81 7.84
N ILE A 97 2.71 12.84 7.14
CA ILE A 97 3.68 11.90 7.71
C ILE A 97 5.13 12.30 7.40
N LEU A 98 5.37 12.88 6.24
CA LEU A 98 6.73 13.11 5.73
C LEU A 98 7.23 14.54 5.93
N ARG A 99 6.58 15.30 6.76
CA ARG A 99 7.07 16.63 7.12
C ARG A 99 8.33 16.55 7.97
#